data_314b0a8f2d716efb6944eae2ef288aa4
#
_entry.id   314b0a8f2d716efb6944eae2ef288aa4
#
_cell.length_a   1.000
_cell.length_b   1.000
_cell.length_c   1.000
_cell.angle_alpha   90.00
_cell.angle_beta   90.00
_cell.angle_gamma   90.00
#
_symmetry.space_group_name_H-M   'P 1'
#
loop_
_entity.id
_entity.type
_entity.pdbx_description
1 polymer ?
#
loop_
_entity_poly.entity_id
_entity_poly.type
_entity_poly.pdbx_seq_one_letter_code
_entity_poly.pdbx_strand_id
1 'polypeptide(L)'
;LYGTSLAGIAVDEYAVTDKNGVATFKDVLISGSTPYTLEEVDTAIRYVVPEKQTAPIQWKEVTNCDFTNILKKFSVTVTKSDREEGTAQGDAKLSGAVYGIYKGDTLVDKYVTDSEGQFTTKEYVCDSDWTIREITPSEGYLLDKTIHKVGAEPKLFTIEHNLVANDVTEQVMKGNIAIIKHTDNGETKIETPENGATFEIYLKSSGSFEAAEEDERDTIVCDENGFAQTKDMPYGVYTVHQTKGWEGREFMKD
;
A
#
# COMPACT_ATOMS: atom_id res chain seq x y z
N LEU A 1 -0.55 39.38 -18.57
CA LEU A 1 -0.74 40.71 -17.97
C LEU A 1 -2.11 41.24 -18.40
N TYR A 2 -2.98 41.52 -17.47
CA TYR A 2 -4.34 41.99 -17.84
C TYR A 2 -4.92 42.99 -16.83
N GLY A 3 -5.84 43.78 -17.27
CA GLY A 3 -6.56 44.81 -16.48
C GLY A 3 -7.01 46.00 -17.29
N THR A 4 -7.20 47.15 -16.64
CA THR A 4 -7.64 48.37 -17.29
C THR A 4 -6.61 49.50 -17.08
N SER A 5 -6.24 50.16 -18.17
CA SER A 5 -5.32 51.29 -18.15
C SER A 5 -5.94 52.57 -17.50
N LEU A 6 -5.10 53.53 -17.16
CA LEU A 6 -5.54 54.86 -16.67
C LEU A 6 -6.54 55.55 -17.64
N ALA A 7 -6.41 55.28 -18.95
CA ALA A 7 -7.32 55.79 -19.96
C ALA A 7 -8.63 54.98 -20.16
N GLY A 8 -8.85 53.96 -19.32
CA GLY A 8 -10.04 53.08 -19.42
C GLY A 8 -9.92 52.02 -20.52
N ILE A 9 -8.77 51.82 -21.10
CA ILE A 9 -8.54 50.83 -22.17
C ILE A 9 -8.22 49.48 -21.53
N ALA A 10 -8.88 48.38 -21.96
CA ALA A 10 -8.56 47.03 -21.54
C ALA A 10 -7.18 46.62 -22.08
N VAL A 11 -6.38 46.00 -21.23
CA VAL A 11 -5.10 45.42 -21.55
C VAL A 11 -5.17 43.93 -21.28
N ASP A 12 -4.75 43.11 -22.24
CA ASP A 12 -4.65 41.65 -22.14
C ASP A 12 -3.48 41.22 -23.04
N GLU A 13 -2.31 41.11 -22.44
CA GLU A 13 -1.03 40.85 -23.13
C GLU A 13 -0.38 39.57 -22.64
N TYR A 14 0.31 38.87 -23.54
CA TYR A 14 1.04 37.67 -23.29
C TYR A 14 2.52 37.85 -23.64
N ALA A 15 3.39 37.29 -22.82
CA ALA A 15 4.81 37.18 -23.08
C ALA A 15 5.30 35.79 -22.67
N VAL A 16 6.32 35.29 -23.36
CA VAL A 16 6.96 34.02 -23.07
C VAL A 16 8.35 34.28 -22.49
N THR A 17 8.70 33.52 -21.46
CA THR A 17 10.05 33.62 -20.86
C THR A 17 11.12 33.18 -21.85
N ASP A 18 12.22 33.93 -21.87
CA ASP A 18 13.43 33.59 -22.61
C ASP A 18 14.27 32.49 -21.91
N LYS A 19 15.43 32.19 -22.46
CA LYS A 19 16.37 31.19 -21.90
C LYS A 19 16.87 31.52 -20.48
N ASN A 20 16.73 32.77 -20.04
CA ASN A 20 17.10 33.23 -18.70
C ASN A 20 15.90 33.29 -17.73
N GLY A 21 14.72 32.85 -18.21
CA GLY A 21 13.50 32.91 -17.43
C GLY A 21 12.85 34.32 -17.38
N VAL A 22 13.19 35.21 -18.28
CA VAL A 22 12.69 36.59 -18.29
C VAL A 22 11.62 36.74 -19.37
N ALA A 23 10.41 37.14 -18.98
CA ALA A 23 9.36 37.62 -19.86
C ALA A 23 9.30 39.17 -19.83
N THR A 24 9.20 39.80 -20.98
CA THR A 24 9.18 41.28 -21.08
C THR A 24 7.95 41.72 -21.84
N PHE A 25 7.16 42.56 -21.20
CA PHE A 25 6.09 43.33 -21.80
C PHE A 25 6.63 44.72 -22.16
N LYS A 26 6.38 45.22 -23.38
CA LYS A 26 6.90 46.50 -23.88
C LYS A 26 5.78 47.42 -24.17
N ASP A 27 6.00 48.71 -23.94
CA ASP A 27 5.06 49.80 -24.26
C ASP A 27 3.65 49.59 -23.66
N VAL A 28 3.61 48.98 -22.46
CA VAL A 28 2.35 48.74 -21.74
C VAL A 28 1.76 50.08 -21.31
N LEU A 29 0.46 50.24 -21.49
CA LEU A 29 -0.25 51.45 -21.03
C LEU A 29 -0.12 51.62 -19.52
N ILE A 30 -0.04 52.88 -19.06
CA ILE A 30 0.02 53.18 -17.62
C ILE A 30 -1.20 52.63 -16.90
N SER A 31 -1.03 51.94 -15.78
CA SER A 31 -2.13 51.50 -14.95
C SER A 31 -2.76 52.70 -14.22
N GLY A 32 -4.07 52.58 -13.90
CA GLY A 32 -4.78 53.54 -13.06
C GLY A 32 -4.45 53.31 -11.56
N SER A 33 -5.41 53.69 -10.73
CA SER A 33 -5.37 53.42 -9.29
C SER A 33 -5.38 51.91 -8.98
N THR A 34 -5.87 51.08 -9.89
CA THR A 34 -5.84 49.62 -9.80
C THR A 34 -4.68 49.09 -10.65
N PRO A 35 -3.67 48.44 -10.05
CA PRO A 35 -2.60 47.80 -10.80
C PRO A 35 -3.12 46.70 -11.74
N TYR A 36 -2.36 46.38 -12.78
CA TYR A 36 -2.62 45.19 -13.57
C TYR A 36 -2.40 43.91 -12.75
N THR A 37 -3.04 42.83 -13.16
CA THR A 37 -2.75 41.48 -12.69
C THR A 37 -1.76 40.82 -13.63
N LEU A 38 -0.70 40.28 -13.07
CA LEU A 38 0.27 39.44 -13.76
C LEU A 38 0.11 38.01 -13.27
N GLU A 39 -0.07 37.08 -14.18
CA GLU A 39 -0.12 35.65 -13.84
C GLU A 39 0.66 34.82 -14.83
N GLU A 40 1.24 33.72 -14.36
CA GLU A 40 1.76 32.67 -15.21
C GLU A 40 0.59 31.77 -15.60
N VAL A 41 0.32 31.67 -16.91
CA VAL A 41 -0.83 30.90 -17.44
C VAL A 41 -0.43 29.48 -17.84
N ASP A 42 0.85 29.23 -18.08
CA ASP A 42 1.41 27.94 -18.43
C ASP A 42 2.84 27.82 -17.93
N THR A 43 3.17 26.65 -17.39
CA THR A 43 4.53 26.30 -16.95
C THR A 43 4.86 24.86 -17.31
N ALA A 44 6.14 24.46 -17.21
CA ALA A 44 6.50 23.08 -17.41
C ALA A 44 5.74 22.18 -16.43
N ILE A 45 5.16 21.11 -16.94
CA ILE A 45 4.18 20.23 -16.26
C ILE A 45 4.62 19.75 -14.85
N ARG A 46 5.93 19.73 -14.59
CA ARG A 46 6.54 19.33 -13.32
C ARG A 46 6.47 20.39 -12.22
N TYR A 47 6.05 21.62 -12.54
CA TYR A 47 5.96 22.73 -11.60
C TYR A 47 4.50 23.10 -11.30
N VAL A 48 4.30 23.70 -10.16
CA VAL A 48 3.05 24.34 -9.78
C VAL A 48 3.03 25.75 -10.39
N VAL A 49 1.89 26.15 -10.95
CA VAL A 49 1.70 27.54 -11.38
C VAL A 49 1.63 28.42 -10.14
N PRO A 50 2.48 29.48 -10.04
CA PRO A 50 2.52 30.34 -8.86
C PRO A 50 1.27 31.24 -8.78
N GLU A 51 1.07 31.84 -7.61
CA GLU A 51 -0.02 32.80 -7.40
C GLU A 51 0.19 34.06 -8.24
N LYS A 52 -0.92 34.69 -8.62
CA LYS A 52 -0.95 35.95 -9.35
C LYS A 52 -0.33 37.08 -8.54
N GLN A 53 0.30 38.01 -9.22
CA GLN A 53 0.86 39.23 -8.64
C GLN A 53 0.20 40.48 -9.22
N THR A 54 0.37 41.60 -8.53
CA THR A 54 -0.04 42.92 -9.03
C THR A 54 1.14 43.64 -9.64
N ALA A 55 0.94 44.29 -10.80
CA ALA A 55 1.97 45.02 -11.52
C ALA A 55 1.51 46.48 -11.77
N PRO A 56 1.91 47.43 -10.92
CA PRO A 56 1.67 48.86 -11.18
C PRO A 56 2.59 49.34 -12.29
N ILE A 57 2.04 49.86 -13.39
CA ILE A 57 2.82 50.44 -14.50
C ILE A 57 2.76 51.93 -14.45
N GLN A 58 3.93 52.55 -14.33
CA GLN A 58 4.10 54.01 -14.22
C GLN A 58 4.90 54.57 -15.41
N TRP A 59 4.80 55.90 -15.59
CA TRP A 59 5.48 56.56 -16.68
C TRP A 59 7.00 56.49 -16.56
N LYS A 60 7.67 55.99 -17.60
CA LYS A 60 9.13 55.83 -17.67
C LYS A 60 9.77 54.94 -16.58
N GLU A 61 8.99 54.10 -15.92
CA GLU A 61 9.49 53.15 -14.92
C GLU A 61 9.40 51.69 -15.45
N VAL A 62 10.26 50.83 -14.90
CA VAL A 62 10.22 49.40 -15.14
C VAL A 62 9.70 48.73 -13.87
N THR A 63 8.59 48.05 -13.96
CA THR A 63 8.07 47.20 -12.88
C THR A 63 8.64 45.80 -13.05
N ASN A 64 9.28 45.27 -12.00
CA ASN A 64 9.76 43.91 -11.94
C ASN A 64 8.86 43.08 -11.03
N CYS A 65 8.50 41.88 -11.49
CA CYS A 65 7.76 40.88 -10.71
C CYS A 65 8.54 39.57 -10.81
N ASP A 66 8.78 38.95 -9.66
CA ASP A 66 9.52 37.70 -9.58
C ASP A 66 8.56 36.57 -9.26
N PHE A 67 8.55 35.53 -10.10
CA PHE A 67 7.83 34.29 -9.87
C PHE A 67 8.79 33.17 -9.55
N THR A 68 8.42 32.31 -8.61
CA THR A 68 9.16 31.09 -8.29
C THR A 68 8.27 29.88 -8.53
N ASN A 69 8.65 29.04 -9.48
CA ASN A 69 7.95 27.78 -9.73
C ASN A 69 8.47 26.70 -8.78
N ILE A 70 7.58 26.02 -8.12
CA ILE A 70 7.86 24.98 -7.15
C ILE A 70 7.63 23.62 -7.79
N LEU A 71 8.56 22.68 -7.61
CA LEU A 71 8.43 21.30 -8.09
C LEU A 71 7.29 20.60 -7.38
N LYS A 72 6.45 19.91 -8.15
CA LYS A 72 5.43 19.00 -7.62
C LYS A 72 6.11 17.79 -7.01
N LYS A 73 5.71 17.46 -5.78
CA LYS A 73 6.20 16.33 -5.01
C LYS A 73 5.05 15.45 -4.57
N PHE A 74 5.36 14.21 -4.24
CA PHE A 74 4.40 13.27 -3.68
C PHE A 74 5.01 12.49 -2.53
N SER A 75 4.16 12.04 -1.63
CA SER A 75 4.39 10.90 -0.75
C SER A 75 3.33 9.83 -1.05
N VAL A 76 3.59 8.59 -0.73
CA VAL A 76 2.63 7.51 -0.91
C VAL A 76 2.38 6.79 0.41
N THR A 77 1.10 6.60 0.73
CA THR A 77 0.67 5.68 1.78
C THR A 77 0.31 4.35 1.13
N VAL A 78 0.98 3.30 1.56
CA VAL A 78 0.67 1.92 1.16
C VAL A 78 -0.10 1.26 2.29
N THR A 79 -1.21 0.61 1.95
CA THR A 79 -1.99 -0.22 2.86
C THR A 79 -2.00 -1.65 2.32
N LYS A 80 -1.35 -2.54 3.08
CA LYS A 80 -1.38 -3.99 2.85
C LYS A 80 -2.56 -4.59 3.56
N SER A 81 -3.33 -5.44 2.88
CA SER A 81 -4.42 -6.21 3.46
C SER A 81 -4.39 -7.67 3.00
N ASP A 82 -5.09 -8.52 3.72
CA ASP A 82 -5.33 -9.90 3.28
C ASP A 82 -6.28 -9.89 2.07
N ARG A 83 -6.01 -10.77 1.11
CA ARG A 83 -6.77 -10.83 -0.16
C ARG A 83 -8.18 -11.40 0.02
N GLU A 84 -8.37 -12.29 0.99
CA GLU A 84 -9.63 -12.99 1.18
C GLU A 84 -10.53 -12.27 2.20
N GLU A 85 -9.96 -11.92 3.36
CA GLU A 85 -10.71 -11.40 4.50
C GLU A 85 -10.50 -9.89 4.74
N GLY A 86 -9.47 -9.30 4.11
CA GLY A 86 -9.08 -7.90 4.35
C GLY A 86 -8.27 -7.71 5.64
N THR A 87 -8.45 -8.58 6.64
CA THR A 87 -7.70 -8.62 7.90
C THR A 87 -6.80 -9.85 7.96
N ALA A 88 -5.80 -9.85 8.84
CA ALA A 88 -4.89 -10.99 8.97
C ALA A 88 -5.66 -12.25 9.40
N GLN A 89 -5.30 -13.41 8.82
CA GLN A 89 -5.88 -14.71 9.12
C GLN A 89 -4.92 -15.55 9.98
N GLY A 90 -5.42 -16.30 10.94
CA GLY A 90 -4.63 -17.14 11.83
C GLY A 90 -3.58 -16.36 12.61
N ASP A 91 -2.35 -16.88 12.65
CA ASP A 91 -1.20 -16.21 13.27
C ASP A 91 -0.42 -15.32 12.29
N ALA A 92 -0.90 -15.13 11.05
CA ALA A 92 -0.27 -14.27 10.05
C ALA A 92 -0.31 -12.80 10.46
N LYS A 93 0.65 -12.00 9.96
CA LYS A 93 0.80 -10.60 10.33
C LYS A 93 0.82 -9.70 9.11
N LEU A 94 0.09 -8.60 9.14
CA LEU A 94 0.19 -7.55 8.13
C LEU A 94 1.47 -6.70 8.30
N SER A 95 1.99 -6.65 9.54
CA SER A 95 3.23 -5.92 9.88
C SER A 95 4.48 -6.67 9.43
N GLY A 96 5.55 -5.91 9.17
CA GLY A 96 6.87 -6.47 8.88
C GLY A 96 7.14 -6.79 7.41
N ALA A 97 6.18 -6.57 6.51
CA ALA A 97 6.43 -6.63 5.07
C ALA A 97 7.37 -5.49 4.65
N VAL A 98 8.37 -5.80 3.84
CA VAL A 98 9.34 -4.82 3.34
C VAL A 98 9.04 -4.48 1.89
N TYR A 99 8.75 -3.22 1.64
CA TYR A 99 8.50 -2.68 0.31
C TYR A 99 9.65 -1.77 -0.13
N GLY A 100 10.01 -1.87 -1.41
CA GLY A 100 10.93 -0.96 -2.08
C GLY A 100 10.18 0.08 -2.90
N ILE A 101 10.63 1.33 -2.82
CA ILE A 101 10.24 2.40 -3.72
C ILE A 101 11.29 2.50 -4.81
N TYR A 102 10.87 2.37 -6.05
CA TYR A 102 11.74 2.33 -7.23
C TYR A 102 11.45 3.50 -8.17
N LYS A 103 12.52 4.04 -8.74
CA LYS A 103 12.46 4.93 -9.89
C LYS A 103 13.01 4.19 -11.11
N GLY A 104 12.15 3.85 -12.05
CA GLY A 104 12.47 2.84 -13.05
C GLY A 104 12.84 1.51 -12.38
N ASP A 105 14.04 1.00 -12.65
CA ASP A 105 14.55 -0.23 -12.02
C ASP A 105 15.49 0.03 -10.82
N THR A 106 15.69 1.30 -10.45
CA THR A 106 16.57 1.66 -9.35
C THR A 106 15.78 1.69 -8.03
N LEU A 107 16.21 0.88 -7.06
CA LEU A 107 15.71 0.96 -5.69
C LEU A 107 16.20 2.27 -5.04
N VAL A 108 15.26 3.10 -4.61
CA VAL A 108 15.55 4.40 -3.98
C VAL A 108 15.51 4.30 -2.46
N ASP A 109 14.44 3.70 -1.91
CA ASP A 109 14.25 3.54 -0.47
C ASP A 109 13.51 2.24 -0.15
N LYS A 110 13.53 1.87 1.15
CA LYS A 110 12.76 0.74 1.69
C LYS A 110 11.91 1.20 2.86
N TYR A 111 10.71 0.64 2.97
CA TYR A 111 9.76 0.86 4.06
C TYR A 111 9.25 -0.46 4.60
N VAL A 112 8.83 -0.47 5.85
CA VAL A 112 8.31 -1.65 6.52
C VAL A 112 6.89 -1.34 6.99
N THR A 113 5.96 -2.26 6.79
CA THR A 113 4.59 -2.10 7.26
C THR A 113 4.52 -2.17 8.80
N ASP A 114 3.70 -1.31 9.38
CA ASP A 114 3.37 -1.26 10.81
C ASP A 114 2.32 -2.33 11.20
N SER A 115 1.77 -2.24 12.43
CA SER A 115 0.74 -3.15 12.94
C SER A 115 -0.54 -3.16 12.11
N GLU A 116 -0.85 -2.05 11.47
CA GLU A 116 -2.04 -1.86 10.62
C GLU A 116 -1.78 -2.30 9.16
N GLY A 117 -0.58 -2.80 8.87
CA GLY A 117 -0.16 -3.12 7.50
C GLY A 117 0.20 -1.89 6.66
N GLN A 118 0.51 -0.74 7.28
CA GLN A 118 0.69 0.52 6.56
C GLN A 118 2.10 1.09 6.70
N PHE A 119 2.48 1.90 5.72
CA PHE A 119 3.56 2.87 5.83
C PHE A 119 3.28 4.09 4.94
N THR A 120 3.89 5.21 5.28
CA THR A 120 3.91 6.41 4.43
C THR A 120 5.35 6.80 4.13
N THR A 121 5.63 7.11 2.87
CA THR A 121 6.99 7.49 2.43
C THR A 121 7.30 8.94 2.78
N LYS A 122 8.59 9.30 2.72
CA LYS A 122 8.99 10.70 2.55
C LYS A 122 8.54 11.23 1.19
N GLU A 123 8.75 12.52 0.97
CA GLU A 123 8.45 13.16 -0.31
C GLU A 123 9.48 12.85 -1.40
N TYR A 124 8.98 12.67 -2.62
CA TYR A 124 9.74 12.51 -3.85
C TYR A 124 9.23 13.47 -4.93
N VAL A 125 10.06 13.82 -5.88
CA VAL A 125 9.64 14.62 -7.05
C VAL A 125 8.74 13.77 -7.96
N CYS A 126 7.60 14.34 -8.36
CA CYS A 126 6.64 13.67 -9.24
C CYS A 126 7.28 13.28 -10.59
N ASP A 127 7.01 12.05 -11.02
CA ASP A 127 7.40 11.50 -12.33
C ASP A 127 6.53 10.28 -12.66
N SER A 128 6.60 9.78 -13.89
CA SER A 128 5.78 8.67 -14.38
C SER A 128 6.34 7.28 -14.11
N ASP A 129 7.60 7.16 -13.70
CA ASP A 129 8.34 5.90 -13.57
C ASP A 129 8.51 5.39 -12.13
N TRP A 130 7.72 5.92 -11.20
CA TRP A 130 7.70 5.47 -9.81
C TRP A 130 6.87 4.19 -9.63
N THR A 131 7.46 3.19 -8.96
CA THR A 131 6.80 1.92 -8.64
C THR A 131 7.10 1.48 -7.21
N ILE A 132 6.18 0.65 -6.68
CA ILE A 132 6.33 -0.03 -5.40
C ILE A 132 6.41 -1.53 -5.68
N ARG A 133 7.32 -2.23 -4.99
CA ARG A 133 7.49 -3.69 -5.10
C ARG A 133 7.75 -4.26 -3.71
N GLU A 134 7.09 -5.35 -3.39
CA GLU A 134 7.42 -6.09 -2.18
C GLU A 134 8.79 -6.76 -2.35
N ILE A 135 9.64 -6.64 -1.33
CA ILE A 135 10.98 -7.26 -1.28
C ILE A 135 10.95 -8.50 -0.38
N THR A 136 10.25 -8.39 0.75
CA THR A 136 10.12 -9.46 1.73
C THR A 136 8.69 -9.45 2.24
N PRO A 137 7.96 -10.56 2.15
CA PRO A 137 6.60 -10.65 2.69
C PRO A 137 6.62 -10.60 4.21
N SER A 138 5.51 -10.24 4.80
CA SER A 138 5.28 -10.38 6.22
C SER A 138 5.06 -11.85 6.61
N GLU A 139 5.19 -12.13 7.91
CA GLU A 139 5.01 -13.48 8.44
C GLU A 139 3.63 -14.04 8.09
N GLY A 140 3.61 -15.23 7.50
CA GLY A 140 2.39 -15.94 7.12
C GLY A 140 1.84 -15.58 5.74
N TYR A 141 2.47 -14.67 4.99
CA TYR A 141 2.05 -14.26 3.64
C TYR A 141 3.00 -14.72 2.54
N LEU A 142 2.47 -14.90 1.35
CA LEU A 142 3.26 -15.16 0.14
C LEU A 142 3.76 -13.84 -0.44
N LEU A 143 4.99 -13.87 -1.00
CA LEU A 143 5.57 -12.70 -1.67
C LEU A 143 4.69 -12.24 -2.84
N ASP A 144 4.26 -10.97 -2.81
CA ASP A 144 3.67 -10.34 -3.97
C ASP A 144 4.74 -9.92 -4.98
N LYS A 145 4.69 -10.51 -6.16
CA LYS A 145 5.62 -10.21 -7.27
C LYS A 145 5.13 -9.10 -8.18
N THR A 146 3.99 -8.51 -7.88
CA THR A 146 3.39 -7.46 -8.67
C THR A 146 4.21 -6.17 -8.58
N ILE A 147 4.35 -5.49 -9.71
CA ILE A 147 4.93 -4.16 -9.76
C ILE A 147 3.78 -3.15 -9.74
N HIS A 148 3.61 -2.48 -8.62
CA HIS A 148 2.54 -1.50 -8.42
C HIS A 148 3.01 -0.12 -8.90
N LYS A 149 2.26 0.51 -9.81
CA LYS A 149 2.51 1.91 -10.19
C LYS A 149 2.03 2.84 -9.09
N VAL A 150 2.83 3.84 -8.76
CA VAL A 150 2.46 4.83 -7.74
C VAL A 150 1.38 5.80 -8.23
N GLY A 151 1.35 6.12 -9.53
CA GLY A 151 0.43 7.13 -10.05
C GLY A 151 0.86 8.56 -9.71
N ALA A 152 2.18 8.81 -9.74
CA ALA A 152 2.79 10.11 -9.38
C ALA A 152 3.16 10.96 -10.60
N GLU A 153 2.47 10.81 -11.73
CA GLU A 153 2.69 11.62 -12.93
C GLU A 153 2.36 13.09 -12.66
N PRO A 154 3.26 14.02 -12.99
CA PRO A 154 3.09 15.45 -12.68
C PRO A 154 1.79 16.07 -13.22
N LYS A 155 1.28 15.54 -14.33
CA LYS A 155 0.02 16.00 -14.96
C LYS A 155 -1.23 15.76 -14.10
N LEU A 156 -1.17 14.82 -13.14
CA LEU A 156 -2.29 14.49 -12.26
C LEU A 156 -2.46 15.48 -11.12
N PHE A 157 -1.48 16.37 -10.90
CA PHE A 157 -1.42 17.21 -9.73
C PHE A 157 -1.31 18.69 -10.08
N THR A 158 -1.89 19.53 -9.23
CA THR A 158 -1.87 20.99 -9.34
C THR A 158 -1.21 21.68 -8.15
N ILE A 159 -0.93 20.97 -7.07
CA ILE A 159 -0.35 21.47 -5.83
C ILE A 159 1.07 20.94 -5.61
N GLU A 160 1.81 21.57 -4.71
CA GLU A 160 3.20 21.22 -4.42
C GLU A 160 3.33 19.83 -3.78
N HIS A 161 2.51 19.53 -2.76
CA HIS A 161 2.57 18.31 -1.99
C HIS A 161 1.34 17.45 -2.23
N ASN A 162 1.55 16.25 -2.74
CA ASN A 162 0.48 15.32 -3.08
C ASN A 162 0.65 14.04 -2.28
N LEU A 163 -0.44 13.55 -1.67
CA LEU A 163 -0.50 12.25 -1.04
C LEU A 163 -1.21 11.26 -1.98
N VAL A 164 -0.54 10.17 -2.31
CA VAL A 164 -1.07 9.10 -3.14
C VAL A 164 -1.37 7.90 -2.24
N ALA A 165 -2.54 7.30 -2.38
CA ALA A 165 -2.89 6.03 -1.75
C ALA A 165 -2.60 4.87 -2.71
N ASN A 166 -2.05 3.78 -2.17
CA ASN A 166 -1.76 2.56 -2.92
C ASN A 166 -2.11 1.35 -2.05
N ASP A 167 -3.23 0.70 -2.36
CA ASP A 167 -3.70 -0.47 -1.63
C ASP A 167 -3.20 -1.73 -2.32
N VAL A 168 -2.60 -2.63 -1.54
CA VAL A 168 -2.08 -3.92 -1.99
C VAL A 168 -2.75 -5.05 -1.23
N THR A 169 -3.03 -6.16 -1.91
CA THR A 169 -3.62 -7.34 -1.28
C THR A 169 -2.71 -8.54 -1.46
N GLU A 170 -2.50 -9.29 -0.40
CA GLU A 170 -1.61 -10.45 -0.41
C GLU A 170 -2.31 -11.72 0.04
N GLN A 171 -1.79 -12.84 -0.42
CA GLN A 171 -2.33 -14.16 -0.14
C GLN A 171 -1.68 -14.72 1.13
N VAL A 172 -2.50 -15.02 2.14
CA VAL A 172 -2.07 -15.79 3.30
C VAL A 172 -1.63 -17.19 2.89
N MET A 173 -0.58 -17.73 3.52
CA MET A 173 -0.19 -19.13 3.37
C MET A 173 -1.23 -20.00 4.05
N LYS A 174 -1.71 -21.02 3.32
CA LYS A 174 -2.61 -22.04 3.87
C LYS A 174 -2.01 -23.43 3.69
N GLY A 175 -2.38 -24.32 4.58
CA GLY A 175 -1.96 -25.72 4.52
C GLY A 175 -2.93 -26.63 5.28
N ASN A 176 -2.71 -27.93 5.21
CA ASN A 176 -3.51 -28.90 5.93
C ASN A 176 -2.64 -29.75 6.86
N ILE A 177 -3.28 -30.33 7.86
CA ILE A 177 -2.67 -31.22 8.84
C ILE A 177 -3.18 -32.64 8.55
N ALA A 178 -2.26 -33.56 8.28
CA ALA A 178 -2.57 -34.95 8.10
C ALA A 178 -2.18 -35.75 9.35
N ILE A 179 -3.03 -36.66 9.75
CA ILE A 179 -2.82 -37.56 10.89
C ILE A 179 -2.84 -39.00 10.39
N ILE A 180 -1.90 -39.80 10.88
CA ILE A 180 -1.91 -41.27 10.73
C ILE A 180 -1.95 -41.82 12.14
N LYS A 181 -3.09 -42.39 12.55
CA LYS A 181 -3.28 -42.94 13.89
C LYS A 181 -3.20 -44.46 13.87
N HIS A 182 -2.25 -44.98 14.63
CA HIS A 182 -2.14 -46.43 14.89
C HIS A 182 -2.21 -46.69 16.40
N THR A 183 -2.70 -47.84 16.75
CA THR A 183 -2.81 -48.32 18.13
C THR A 183 -2.17 -49.70 18.23
N ASP A 184 -1.33 -49.91 19.26
CA ASP A 184 -0.80 -51.26 19.64
C ASP A 184 -1.97 -52.14 20.07
N ASN A 185 -2.08 -53.33 19.49
CA ASN A 185 -3.12 -54.31 19.83
C ASN A 185 -2.85 -55.02 21.18
N GLY A 186 -1.71 -54.76 21.83
CA GLY A 186 -1.33 -55.32 23.10
C GLY A 186 -0.73 -56.73 23.03
N GLU A 187 -0.73 -57.37 21.85
CA GLU A 187 -0.31 -58.80 21.68
C GLU A 187 0.96 -58.91 20.82
N THR A 188 1.00 -58.22 19.69
CA THR A 188 1.99 -58.53 18.64
C THR A 188 2.98 -57.39 18.39
N LYS A 189 2.89 -56.23 19.02
CA LYS A 189 3.62 -55.00 18.70
C LYS A 189 3.39 -54.54 17.24
N ILE A 190 2.36 -55.03 16.55
CA ILE A 190 1.98 -54.57 15.24
C ILE A 190 1.01 -53.40 15.43
N GLU A 191 1.39 -52.25 14.92
CA GLU A 191 0.52 -51.08 14.89
C GLU A 191 -0.66 -51.35 14.00
N THR A 192 -1.87 -51.21 14.57
CA THR A 192 -3.13 -51.39 13.85
C THR A 192 -3.75 -50.01 13.56
N PRO A 193 -4.17 -49.74 12.30
CA PRO A 193 -4.85 -48.51 11.97
C PRO A 193 -6.08 -48.30 12.86
N GLU A 194 -6.23 -47.15 13.48
CA GLU A 194 -7.36 -46.87 14.35
C GLU A 194 -8.47 -46.12 13.60
N ASN A 195 -9.31 -46.93 12.91
CA ASN A 195 -10.48 -46.39 12.23
C ASN A 195 -11.48 -45.78 13.21
N GLY A 196 -11.98 -44.59 12.89
CA GLY A 196 -12.97 -43.86 13.68
C GLY A 196 -12.36 -43.00 14.82
N ALA A 197 -11.01 -42.97 14.98
CA ALA A 197 -10.37 -42.01 15.85
C ALA A 197 -10.70 -40.59 15.38
N THR A 198 -11.14 -39.73 16.31
CA THR A 198 -11.60 -38.37 15.99
C THR A 198 -10.70 -37.35 16.64
N PHE A 199 -10.36 -36.32 15.92
CA PHE A 199 -9.54 -35.23 16.39
C PHE A 199 -10.22 -33.89 16.15
N GLU A 200 -10.15 -33.01 17.13
CA GLU A 200 -10.40 -31.57 17.01
C GLU A 200 -9.07 -30.87 16.84
N ILE A 201 -8.96 -30.08 15.77
CA ILE A 201 -7.78 -29.30 15.43
C ILE A 201 -8.18 -27.83 15.44
N TYR A 202 -7.43 -27.00 16.13
CA TYR A 202 -7.71 -25.58 16.23
C TYR A 202 -6.46 -24.75 16.39
N LEU A 203 -6.55 -23.49 15.95
CA LEU A 203 -5.45 -22.53 16.09
C LEU A 203 -5.13 -22.35 17.59
N LYS A 204 -3.87 -22.56 17.97
CA LYS A 204 -3.45 -22.53 19.37
C LYS A 204 -3.64 -21.17 20.04
N SER A 205 -3.43 -20.07 19.28
CA SER A 205 -3.60 -18.71 19.79
C SER A 205 -5.08 -18.37 20.12
N SER A 206 -6.05 -19.09 19.55
CA SER A 206 -7.48 -18.95 19.86
C SER A 206 -7.84 -19.54 21.24
N GLY A 207 -6.97 -20.39 21.83
CA GLY A 207 -7.11 -20.92 23.18
C GLY A 207 -7.98 -22.16 23.30
N SER A 208 -9.07 -22.30 22.53
CA SER A 208 -9.92 -23.51 22.50
C SER A 208 -10.54 -23.71 21.12
N PHE A 209 -11.08 -24.92 20.87
CA PHE A 209 -11.77 -25.25 19.65
C PHE A 209 -12.99 -24.35 19.39
N GLU A 210 -13.75 -24.05 20.45
CA GLU A 210 -14.96 -23.22 20.34
C GLU A 210 -14.64 -21.76 20.10
N ALA A 211 -13.46 -21.30 20.54
CA ALA A 211 -13.04 -19.89 20.41
C ALA A 211 -12.36 -19.61 19.06
N ALA A 212 -11.89 -20.66 18.36
CA ALA A 212 -11.28 -20.51 17.04
C ALA A 212 -12.33 -20.18 15.98
N GLU A 213 -11.97 -19.35 15.00
CA GLU A 213 -12.82 -19.06 13.85
C GLU A 213 -13.09 -20.33 13.02
N GLU A 214 -14.07 -20.28 12.15
CA GLU A 214 -14.49 -21.48 11.40
C GLU A 214 -13.40 -22.00 10.46
N ASP A 215 -12.61 -21.12 9.86
CA ASP A 215 -11.49 -21.47 8.98
C ASP A 215 -10.22 -21.87 9.74
N GLU A 216 -10.14 -21.58 11.04
CA GLU A 216 -9.03 -21.87 11.96
C GLU A 216 -9.21 -23.19 12.73
N ARG A 217 -10.28 -23.93 12.49
CA ARG A 217 -10.58 -25.19 13.17
C ARG A 217 -11.15 -26.23 12.23
N ASP A 218 -10.96 -27.51 12.57
CA ASP A 218 -11.55 -28.63 11.87
C ASP A 218 -11.75 -29.83 12.79
N THR A 219 -12.70 -30.68 12.45
CA THR A 219 -12.91 -31.99 13.10
C THR A 219 -12.72 -33.08 12.08
N ILE A 220 -11.71 -33.93 12.28
CA ILE A 220 -11.36 -34.99 11.34
C ILE A 220 -11.51 -36.37 11.98
N VAL A 221 -11.85 -37.36 11.16
CA VAL A 221 -12.08 -38.75 11.57
C VAL A 221 -11.21 -39.67 10.72
N CYS A 222 -10.42 -40.52 11.38
CA CYS A 222 -9.56 -41.47 10.70
C CYS A 222 -10.34 -42.55 9.96
N ASP A 223 -9.91 -42.84 8.75
CA ASP A 223 -10.42 -43.90 7.89
C ASP A 223 -9.92 -45.31 8.28
N GLU A 224 -10.19 -46.30 7.45
CA GLU A 224 -9.75 -47.70 7.65
C GLU A 224 -8.22 -47.89 7.65
N ASN A 225 -7.47 -46.91 7.12
CA ASN A 225 -6.01 -46.88 7.13
C ASN A 225 -5.47 -46.07 8.31
N GLY A 226 -6.33 -45.58 9.20
CA GLY A 226 -5.98 -44.69 10.29
C GLY A 226 -5.64 -43.28 9.82
N PHE A 227 -5.96 -42.90 8.58
CA PHE A 227 -5.61 -41.61 7.99
C PHE A 227 -6.76 -40.60 8.11
N ALA A 228 -6.44 -39.38 8.44
CA ALA A 228 -7.35 -38.21 8.35
C ALA A 228 -6.57 -36.97 7.96
N GLN A 229 -7.23 -35.98 7.35
CA GLN A 229 -6.63 -34.74 6.93
C GLN A 229 -7.64 -33.60 7.09
N THR A 230 -7.15 -32.43 7.54
CA THR A 230 -7.95 -31.22 7.64
C THR A 230 -8.21 -30.60 6.26
N LYS A 231 -9.19 -29.70 6.19
CA LYS A 231 -9.25 -28.67 5.14
C LYS A 231 -7.97 -27.81 5.16
N ASP A 232 -7.80 -26.96 4.14
CA ASP A 232 -6.76 -25.94 4.15
C ASP A 232 -7.09 -24.89 5.24
N MET A 233 -6.13 -24.68 6.16
CA MET A 233 -6.23 -23.76 7.27
C MET A 233 -5.15 -22.67 7.14
N PRO A 234 -5.39 -21.45 7.64
CA PRO A 234 -4.43 -20.36 7.55
C PRO A 234 -3.15 -20.62 8.33
N TYR A 235 -2.11 -19.83 8.05
CA TYR A 235 -0.83 -19.89 8.72
C TYR A 235 -0.97 -19.77 10.24
N GLY A 236 -0.34 -20.70 10.99
CA GLY A 236 -0.34 -20.67 12.45
C GLY A 236 0.17 -21.96 13.09
N VAL A 237 0.17 -21.98 14.42
CA VAL A 237 0.43 -23.14 15.23
C VAL A 237 -0.90 -23.73 15.71
N TYR A 238 -1.09 -25.02 15.49
CA TYR A 238 -2.36 -25.69 15.79
C TYR A 238 -2.20 -26.70 16.93
N THR A 239 -3.22 -26.75 17.77
CA THR A 239 -3.40 -27.85 18.74
C THR A 239 -4.18 -28.97 18.07
N VAL A 240 -3.71 -30.20 18.27
CA VAL A 240 -4.37 -31.43 17.80
C VAL A 240 -4.84 -32.22 19.01
N HIS A 241 -6.15 -32.21 19.26
CA HIS A 241 -6.76 -32.84 20.43
C HIS A 241 -7.57 -34.08 20.02
N GLN A 242 -7.25 -35.25 20.57
CA GLN A 242 -8.03 -36.48 20.33
C GLN A 242 -9.28 -36.50 21.19
N THR A 243 -10.47 -36.52 20.58
CA THR A 243 -11.76 -36.53 21.27
C THR A 243 -12.41 -37.93 21.30
N LYS A 244 -12.03 -38.82 20.39
CA LYS A 244 -12.54 -40.16 20.31
C LYS A 244 -11.46 -41.16 19.86
N GLY A 245 -11.48 -42.35 20.43
CA GLY A 245 -10.61 -43.47 20.08
C GLY A 245 -11.27 -44.82 20.41
N TRP A 246 -10.55 -45.94 20.25
CA TRP A 246 -11.05 -47.26 20.63
C TRP A 246 -11.19 -47.41 22.15
N GLU A 247 -12.21 -48.08 22.56
CA GLU A 247 -12.49 -48.34 23.98
C GLU A 247 -11.29 -48.96 24.70
N GLY A 248 -11.01 -48.50 25.90
CA GLY A 248 -9.92 -48.99 26.73
C GLY A 248 -8.51 -48.55 26.32
N ARG A 249 -8.38 -47.55 25.43
CA ARG A 249 -7.11 -46.96 25.02
C ARG A 249 -6.99 -45.55 25.57
N GLU A 250 -5.74 -45.15 25.87
CA GLU A 250 -5.44 -43.77 26.26
C GLU A 250 -5.42 -42.87 25.01
N PHE A 251 -5.92 -41.65 25.16
CA PHE A 251 -5.84 -40.63 24.11
C PHE A 251 -4.40 -40.08 24.00
N MET A 252 -4.11 -39.58 22.82
CA MET A 252 -2.88 -38.83 22.60
C MET A 252 -2.87 -37.58 23.50
N LYS A 253 -1.70 -37.17 23.92
CA LYS A 253 -1.51 -35.87 24.57
C LYS A 253 -1.46 -34.78 23.51
N ASP A 254 -2.05 -33.65 23.83
CA ASP A 254 -2.08 -32.45 22.99
C ASP A 254 -0.67 -31.90 22.76
#